data_d1a0efb2f5d4a34a5b31f952ad5926d3
#
_entry.id   d1a0efb2f5d4a34a5b31f952ad5926d3
#
_cell.length_a   1.000
_cell.length_b   1.000
_cell.length_c   1.000
_cell.angle_alpha   90.00
_cell.angle_beta   90.00
_cell.angle_gamma   90.00
#
_symmetry.space_group_name_H-M   'P 1'
#
loop_
_entity.id
_entity.type
_entity.pdbx_description
1 polymer ?
#
loop_
_entity_poly.entity_id
_entity_poly.type
_entity_poly.pdbx_seq_one_letter_code
_entity_poly.pdbx_strand_id
1 'polypeptide(L)'
;MTNIKLNNGSSKSKSSNPVNRTKAVEVAAQLFLRQGYSYVSMDEVVRVSGVSKSNIYYHFKNKEELLQAVVQYWIAQYESDLYLLLSQREREVTERIYSFMALLSAGIEGRDYEGSCPFITLYMQTPASAPEVKESISRFFRELQPMMEKLFQQGLDGGEFRKGIEPGPAAALFIAAMEGSLVLAETARDTGIIEQSARTFCQMLR
;
A
#
# COMPACT_ATOMS: atom_id res chain seq x y z
N MET A 1 42.44 -45.56 -32.36
CA MET A 1 41.87 -45.33 -31.02
C MET A 1 41.87 -43.82 -30.78
N THR A 2 40.74 -43.17 -31.06
CA THR A 2 40.63 -41.71 -31.01
C THR A 2 39.72 -41.33 -29.88
N ASN A 3 40.30 -40.77 -28.81
CA ASN A 3 39.55 -40.30 -27.62
C ASN A 3 38.86 -38.96 -27.90
N ILE A 4 37.54 -38.97 -27.99
CA ILE A 4 36.70 -37.76 -28.00
C ILE A 4 36.42 -37.35 -26.59
N LYS A 5 36.99 -36.20 -26.14
CA LYS A 5 36.62 -35.55 -24.88
C LYS A 5 35.29 -34.81 -25.07
N LEU A 6 34.24 -35.26 -24.43
CA LEU A 6 32.98 -34.56 -24.28
C LEU A 6 33.15 -33.41 -23.26
N ASN A 7 33.03 -32.20 -23.75
CA ASN A 7 33.10 -30.99 -22.96
C ASN A 7 31.67 -30.66 -22.47
N ASN A 8 31.34 -31.06 -21.24
CA ASN A 8 30.07 -30.74 -20.58
C ASN A 8 30.15 -29.33 -19.99
N GLY A 9 29.98 -28.33 -20.81
CA GLY A 9 29.76 -26.95 -20.39
C GLY A 9 28.30 -26.71 -20.02
N SER A 10 27.89 -27.12 -18.81
CA SER A 10 26.60 -26.77 -18.26
C SER A 10 26.63 -25.29 -17.85
N SER A 11 26.26 -24.38 -18.75
CA SER A 11 25.93 -23.02 -18.43
C SER A 11 24.57 -23.02 -17.67
N LYS A 12 24.61 -23.00 -16.35
CA LYS A 12 23.41 -22.68 -15.56
C LYS A 12 22.96 -21.28 -15.94
N SER A 13 21.95 -21.17 -16.80
CA SER A 13 21.22 -19.95 -17.01
C SER A 13 20.66 -19.53 -15.64
N LYS A 14 21.11 -18.38 -15.11
CA LYS A 14 20.52 -17.77 -13.92
C LYS A 14 19.13 -17.30 -14.30
N SER A 15 18.12 -18.18 -14.22
CA SER A 15 16.73 -17.79 -14.39
C SER A 15 16.39 -16.80 -13.27
N SER A 16 15.99 -15.59 -13.65
CA SER A 16 15.38 -14.62 -12.75
C SER A 16 14.12 -15.26 -12.17
N ASN A 17 14.16 -15.69 -10.91
CA ASN A 17 13.00 -16.28 -10.27
C ASN A 17 12.07 -15.10 -9.81
N PRO A 18 10.87 -14.93 -10.40
CA PRO A 18 9.92 -13.88 -10.00
C PRO A 18 9.63 -13.88 -8.50
N VAL A 19 9.65 -15.06 -7.87
CA VAL A 19 9.48 -15.26 -6.42
C VAL A 19 10.52 -14.46 -5.62
N ASN A 20 11.78 -14.41 -6.08
CA ASN A 20 12.84 -13.68 -5.39
C ASN A 20 12.64 -12.15 -5.45
N ARG A 21 12.14 -11.63 -6.59
CA ARG A 21 11.81 -10.22 -6.73
C ARG A 21 10.68 -9.82 -5.76
N THR A 22 9.59 -10.58 -5.76
CA THR A 22 8.44 -10.34 -4.88
C THR A 22 8.87 -10.36 -3.41
N LYS A 23 9.61 -11.39 -2.99
CA LYS A 23 10.13 -11.50 -1.63
C LYS A 23 11.01 -10.33 -1.20
N ALA A 24 11.88 -9.84 -2.10
CA ALA A 24 12.72 -8.68 -1.81
C ALA A 24 11.87 -7.40 -1.63
N VAL A 25 10.83 -7.21 -2.45
CA VAL A 25 9.90 -6.07 -2.36
C VAL A 25 9.09 -6.13 -1.07
N GLU A 26 8.53 -7.28 -0.72
CA GLU A 26 7.74 -7.47 0.52
C GLU A 26 8.58 -7.17 1.76
N VAL A 27 9.80 -7.68 1.82
CA VAL A 27 10.73 -7.41 2.94
C VAL A 27 11.10 -5.92 2.98
N ALA A 28 11.43 -5.32 1.83
CA ALA A 28 11.75 -3.89 1.78
C ALA A 28 10.55 -3.03 2.19
N ALA A 29 9.33 -3.41 1.80
CA ALA A 29 8.10 -2.72 2.16
C ALA A 29 7.92 -2.64 3.69
N GLN A 30 8.18 -3.74 4.39
CA GLN A 30 8.13 -3.77 5.86
C GLN A 30 9.27 -2.97 6.49
N LEU A 31 10.50 -3.14 6.00
CA LEU A 31 11.66 -2.44 6.54
C LEU A 31 11.54 -0.93 6.39
N PHE A 32 11.10 -0.44 5.22
CA PHE A 32 10.97 0.99 4.97
C PHE A 32 9.92 1.66 5.86
N LEU A 33 8.81 0.97 6.16
CA LEU A 33 7.81 1.49 7.08
C LEU A 33 8.29 1.50 8.53
N ARG A 34 8.98 0.42 8.97
CA ARG A 34 9.37 0.22 10.37
C ARG A 34 10.60 1.04 10.77
N GLN A 35 11.61 1.08 9.91
CA GLN A 35 12.91 1.68 10.23
C GLN A 35 13.13 3.01 9.50
N GLY A 36 12.32 3.28 8.47
CA GLY A 36 12.49 4.43 7.60
C GLY A 36 13.39 4.15 6.39
N TYR A 37 12.97 4.66 5.22
CA TYR A 37 13.70 4.47 3.97
C TYR A 37 15.18 4.83 4.09
N SER A 38 15.53 5.95 4.72
CA SER A 38 16.92 6.43 4.78
C SER A 38 17.84 5.48 5.56
N TYR A 39 17.33 4.80 6.56
CA TYR A 39 18.10 3.92 7.46
C TYR A 39 18.28 2.50 6.93
N VAL A 40 17.44 2.04 6.03
CA VAL A 40 17.54 0.69 5.45
C VAL A 40 18.50 0.68 4.26
N SER A 41 19.48 -0.22 4.26
CA SER A 41 20.40 -0.42 3.14
C SER A 41 19.95 -1.57 2.22
N MET A 42 20.46 -1.59 0.98
CA MET A 42 20.26 -2.72 0.08
C MET A 42 20.82 -4.04 0.65
N ASP A 43 21.94 -3.98 1.37
CA ASP A 43 22.55 -5.15 2.02
C ASP A 43 21.70 -5.66 3.19
N GLU A 44 20.96 -4.79 3.87
CA GLU A 44 19.99 -5.20 4.88
C GLU A 44 18.80 -5.92 4.26
N VAL A 45 18.28 -5.43 3.13
CA VAL A 45 17.22 -6.15 2.39
C VAL A 45 17.72 -7.52 1.93
N VAL A 46 18.97 -7.64 1.45
CA VAL A 46 19.61 -8.95 1.15
C VAL A 46 19.58 -9.86 2.38
N ARG A 47 20.05 -9.37 3.51
CA ARG A 47 20.17 -10.13 4.76
C ARG A 47 18.80 -10.62 5.27
N VAL A 48 17.81 -9.74 5.31
CA VAL A 48 16.48 -10.06 5.88
C VAL A 48 15.66 -10.91 4.91
N SER A 49 15.72 -10.64 3.61
CA SER A 49 14.98 -11.41 2.61
C SER A 49 15.57 -12.80 2.35
N GLY A 50 16.86 -12.99 2.63
CA GLY A 50 17.59 -14.20 2.24
C GLY A 50 17.75 -14.37 0.72
N VAL A 51 17.40 -13.36 -0.07
CA VAL A 51 17.63 -13.33 -1.52
C VAL A 51 19.08 -12.94 -1.77
N SER A 52 19.77 -13.64 -2.66
CA SER A 52 21.18 -13.36 -2.92
C SER A 52 21.38 -11.93 -3.44
N LYS A 53 22.50 -11.30 -3.05
CA LYS A 53 22.89 -9.95 -3.48
C LYS A 53 22.85 -9.81 -5.02
N SER A 54 23.39 -10.76 -5.73
CA SER A 54 23.39 -10.76 -7.21
C SER A 54 21.97 -10.78 -7.79
N ASN A 55 21.02 -11.44 -7.14
CA ASN A 55 19.63 -11.49 -7.60
C ASN A 55 18.90 -10.19 -7.31
N ILE A 56 19.09 -9.57 -6.14
CA ILE A 56 18.50 -8.27 -5.82
C ILE A 56 19.03 -7.20 -6.80
N TYR A 57 20.34 -7.11 -7.01
CA TYR A 57 20.93 -6.14 -7.94
C TYR A 57 20.66 -6.43 -9.43
N TYR A 58 20.23 -7.65 -9.74
CA TYR A 58 19.69 -7.97 -11.08
C TYR A 58 18.32 -7.28 -11.30
N HIS A 59 17.46 -7.21 -10.26
CA HIS A 59 16.14 -6.62 -10.35
C HIS A 59 16.09 -5.13 -10.04
N PHE A 60 16.98 -4.64 -9.19
CA PHE A 60 16.97 -3.24 -8.69
C PHE A 60 18.41 -2.71 -8.70
N LYS A 61 18.70 -1.79 -9.61
CA LYS A 61 20.04 -1.21 -9.75
C LYS A 61 20.45 -0.37 -8.54
N ASN A 62 19.47 0.25 -7.89
CA ASN A 62 19.65 1.12 -6.73
C ASN A 62 18.45 1.01 -5.78
N LYS A 63 18.53 1.72 -4.68
CA LYS A 63 17.49 1.72 -3.63
C LYS A 63 16.24 2.48 -4.06
N GLU A 64 16.36 3.46 -4.95
CA GLU A 64 15.25 4.22 -5.52
C GLU A 64 14.36 3.33 -6.42
N GLU A 65 14.96 2.47 -7.26
CA GLU A 65 14.20 1.47 -8.04
C GLU A 65 13.46 0.48 -7.13
N LEU A 66 14.07 0.07 -6.03
CA LEU A 66 13.42 -0.76 -5.03
C LEU A 66 12.29 -0.01 -4.33
N LEU A 67 12.48 1.27 -3.97
CA LEU A 67 11.43 2.11 -3.37
C LEU A 67 10.23 2.25 -4.31
N GLN A 68 10.47 2.49 -5.60
CA GLN A 68 9.41 2.53 -6.61
C GLN A 68 8.63 1.21 -6.66
N ALA A 69 9.32 0.07 -6.62
CA ALA A 69 8.66 -1.24 -6.59
C ALA A 69 7.87 -1.48 -5.30
N VAL A 70 8.34 -0.97 -4.17
CA VAL A 70 7.62 -1.01 -2.88
C VAL A 70 6.33 -0.18 -2.95
N VAL A 71 6.38 1.02 -3.53
CA VAL A 71 5.17 1.84 -3.70
C VAL A 71 4.16 1.15 -4.62
N GLN A 72 4.61 0.55 -5.73
CA GLN A 72 3.71 -0.23 -6.62
C GLN A 72 3.11 -1.45 -5.92
N TYR A 73 3.87 -2.11 -5.04
CA TYR A 73 3.36 -3.20 -4.21
C TYR A 73 2.21 -2.74 -3.31
N TRP A 74 2.37 -1.61 -2.60
CA TRP A 74 1.30 -1.06 -1.76
C TRP A 74 0.10 -0.61 -2.58
N ILE A 75 0.30 0.04 -3.73
CA ILE A 75 -0.80 0.42 -4.63
C ILE A 75 -1.61 -0.81 -5.01
N ALA A 76 -0.98 -1.89 -5.46
CA ALA A 76 -1.68 -3.11 -5.86
C ALA A 76 -2.48 -3.76 -4.72
N GLN A 77 -1.96 -3.73 -3.47
CA GLN A 77 -2.70 -4.22 -2.29
C GLN A 77 -3.95 -3.36 -2.03
N TYR A 78 -3.81 -2.04 -1.99
CA TYR A 78 -4.92 -1.12 -1.73
C TYR A 78 -5.96 -1.10 -2.87
N GLU A 79 -5.54 -1.20 -4.13
CA GLU A 79 -6.47 -1.33 -5.26
C GLU A 79 -7.34 -2.57 -5.16
N SER A 80 -6.76 -3.70 -4.70
CA SER A 80 -7.53 -4.92 -4.44
C SER A 80 -8.59 -4.71 -3.36
N ASP A 81 -8.23 -4.07 -2.24
CA ASP A 81 -9.16 -3.80 -1.14
C ASP A 81 -10.25 -2.80 -1.54
N LEU A 82 -9.86 -1.75 -2.30
CA LEU A 82 -10.80 -0.77 -2.85
C LEU A 82 -11.76 -1.41 -3.88
N TYR A 83 -11.27 -2.33 -4.71
CA TYR A 83 -12.13 -3.07 -5.62
C TYR A 83 -13.19 -3.87 -4.87
N LEU A 84 -12.83 -4.55 -3.79
CA LEU A 84 -13.77 -5.26 -2.92
C LEU A 84 -14.79 -4.29 -2.31
N LEU A 85 -14.34 -3.15 -1.77
CA LEU A 85 -15.20 -2.11 -1.23
C LEU A 85 -16.24 -1.64 -2.26
N LEU A 86 -15.84 -1.41 -3.50
CA LEU A 86 -16.70 -0.85 -4.55
C LEU A 86 -17.64 -1.89 -5.20
N SER A 87 -17.27 -3.16 -5.19
CA SER A 87 -17.99 -4.24 -5.89
C SER A 87 -19.20 -4.78 -5.13
N GLN A 88 -19.21 -4.69 -3.79
CA GLN A 88 -20.26 -5.24 -2.91
C GLN A 88 -21.53 -4.36 -2.88
N ARG A 89 -22.16 -4.18 -4.03
CA ARG A 89 -23.30 -3.25 -4.21
C ARG A 89 -24.58 -3.67 -3.47
N GLU A 90 -24.69 -4.92 -3.07
CA GLU A 90 -25.79 -5.47 -2.26
C GLU A 90 -25.74 -5.06 -0.79
N ARG A 91 -24.59 -4.54 -0.32
CA ARG A 91 -24.40 -4.06 1.06
C ARG A 91 -24.54 -2.55 1.13
N GLU A 92 -24.99 -2.06 2.29
CA GLU A 92 -25.01 -0.62 2.57
C GLU A 92 -23.60 -0.02 2.44
N VAL A 93 -23.52 1.22 1.98
CA VAL A 93 -22.22 1.92 1.81
C VAL A 93 -21.51 2.07 3.14
N THR A 94 -22.24 2.35 4.24
CA THR A 94 -21.66 2.45 5.58
C THR A 94 -21.03 1.13 6.05
N GLU A 95 -21.66 -0.02 5.77
CA GLU A 95 -21.07 -1.32 6.12
C GLU A 95 -19.79 -1.61 5.32
N ARG A 96 -19.78 -1.22 4.06
CA ARG A 96 -18.60 -1.35 3.20
C ARG A 96 -17.45 -0.47 3.69
N ILE A 97 -17.73 0.77 4.09
CA ILE A 97 -16.77 1.68 4.71
C ILE A 97 -16.20 1.05 6.01
N TYR A 98 -17.05 0.53 6.89
CA TYR A 98 -16.57 -0.10 8.12
C TYR A 98 -15.68 -1.31 7.84
N SER A 99 -16.03 -2.14 6.86
CA SER A 99 -15.20 -3.28 6.47
C SER A 99 -13.83 -2.84 5.94
N PHE A 100 -13.78 -1.79 5.13
CA PHE A 100 -12.53 -1.23 4.62
C PHE A 100 -11.66 -0.64 5.75
N MET A 101 -12.25 0.15 6.65
CA MET A 101 -11.52 0.72 7.78
C MET A 101 -11.01 -0.36 8.74
N ALA A 102 -11.75 -1.47 8.91
CA ALA A 102 -11.29 -2.63 9.68
C ALA A 102 -10.07 -3.32 9.04
N LEU A 103 -10.00 -3.41 7.70
CA LEU A 103 -8.80 -3.90 7.00
C LEU A 103 -7.59 -2.99 7.26
N LEU A 104 -7.78 -1.67 7.23
CA LEU A 104 -6.71 -0.72 7.55
C LEU A 104 -6.24 -0.86 9.00
N SER A 105 -7.17 -1.02 9.95
CA SER A 105 -6.86 -1.28 11.36
C SER A 105 -6.03 -2.54 11.54
N ALA A 106 -6.44 -3.66 10.95
CA ALA A 106 -5.69 -4.92 10.98
C ALA A 106 -4.30 -4.77 10.35
N GLY A 107 -4.18 -3.96 9.28
CA GLY A 107 -2.89 -3.65 8.65
C GLY A 107 -1.93 -2.91 9.57
N ILE A 108 -2.41 -1.94 10.35
CA ILE A 108 -1.60 -1.19 11.33
C ILE A 108 -1.19 -2.10 12.49
N GLU A 109 -2.11 -2.87 13.07
CA GLU A 109 -1.84 -3.83 14.13
C GLU A 109 -0.81 -4.88 13.69
N GLY A 110 -0.96 -5.42 12.49
CA GLY A 110 -0.02 -6.38 11.91
C GLY A 110 1.40 -5.86 11.73
N ARG A 111 1.56 -4.52 11.67
CA ARG A 111 2.86 -3.83 11.64
C ARG A 111 3.31 -3.29 13.00
N ASP A 112 2.67 -3.69 14.09
CA ASP A 112 2.94 -3.21 15.44
C ASP A 112 2.83 -1.68 15.57
N TYR A 113 1.83 -1.10 14.90
CA TYR A 113 1.57 0.35 14.84
C TYR A 113 2.71 1.16 14.21
N GLU A 114 3.43 0.60 13.27
CA GLU A 114 4.51 1.31 12.55
C GLU A 114 4.10 1.59 11.09
N GLY A 115 4.32 2.84 10.66
CA GLY A 115 4.03 3.32 9.31
C GLY A 115 2.54 3.30 8.99
N SER A 116 1.78 4.17 9.64
CA SER A 116 0.31 4.27 9.63
C SER A 116 -0.31 4.12 8.24
N CYS A 117 -0.10 5.09 7.38
CA CYS A 117 -0.42 5.00 5.96
C CYS A 117 0.89 4.78 5.18
N PRO A 118 1.06 3.64 4.49
CA PRO A 118 2.26 3.40 3.70
C PRO A 118 2.57 4.50 2.70
N PHE A 119 1.55 5.09 2.08
CA PHE A 119 1.72 6.14 1.08
C PHE A 119 2.23 7.44 1.68
N ILE A 120 1.62 7.93 2.75
CA ILE A 120 2.06 9.17 3.42
C ILE A 120 3.45 8.98 4.00
N THR A 121 3.69 7.85 4.68
CA THR A 121 5.01 7.52 5.25
C THR A 121 6.10 7.51 4.17
N LEU A 122 5.88 6.81 3.06
CA LEU A 122 6.87 6.74 1.97
C LEU A 122 6.99 8.05 1.21
N TYR A 123 5.90 8.82 1.02
CA TYR A 123 5.94 10.14 0.39
C TYR A 123 6.87 11.09 1.14
N MET A 124 6.75 11.15 2.47
CA MET A 124 7.56 12.01 3.33
C MET A 124 9.04 11.60 3.35
N GLN A 125 9.32 10.31 3.18
CA GLN A 125 10.67 9.75 3.19
C GLN A 125 11.33 9.69 1.81
N THR A 126 10.58 9.94 0.73
CA THR A 126 11.09 9.86 -0.65
C THR A 126 12.14 10.93 -0.91
N PRO A 127 13.37 10.57 -1.31
CA PRO A 127 14.43 11.52 -1.59
C PRO A 127 14.14 12.34 -2.87
N ALA A 128 14.79 13.48 -2.99
CA ALA A 128 14.66 14.33 -4.18
C ALA A 128 15.15 13.65 -5.48
N SER A 129 15.99 12.61 -5.36
CA SER A 129 16.50 11.81 -6.49
C SER A 129 15.45 10.84 -7.07
N ALA A 130 14.29 10.65 -6.44
CA ALA A 130 13.24 9.74 -6.88
C ALA A 130 11.87 10.44 -7.02
N PRO A 131 11.74 11.47 -7.87
CA PRO A 131 10.49 12.23 -8.02
C PRO A 131 9.33 11.37 -8.57
N GLU A 132 9.62 10.31 -9.33
CA GLU A 132 8.64 9.37 -9.87
C GLU A 132 7.90 8.60 -8.78
N VAL A 133 8.53 8.38 -7.62
CA VAL A 133 7.90 7.75 -6.46
C VAL A 133 6.81 8.66 -5.90
N LYS A 134 7.11 9.95 -5.70
CA LYS A 134 6.13 10.95 -5.26
C LYS A 134 4.99 11.10 -6.25
N GLU A 135 5.29 11.09 -7.55
CA GLU A 135 4.26 11.16 -8.59
C GLU A 135 3.34 9.93 -8.59
N SER A 136 3.88 8.73 -8.37
CA SER A 136 3.08 7.52 -8.25
C SER A 136 2.10 7.59 -7.06
N ILE A 137 2.57 8.05 -5.90
CA ILE A 137 1.72 8.24 -4.71
C ILE A 137 0.67 9.34 -4.95
N SER A 138 1.08 10.47 -5.53
CA SER A 138 0.15 11.57 -5.84
C SER A 138 -0.93 11.13 -6.82
N ARG A 139 -0.60 10.29 -7.80
CA ARG A 139 -1.56 9.71 -8.74
C ARG A 139 -2.55 8.80 -8.03
N PHE A 140 -2.07 7.93 -7.14
CA PHE A 140 -2.94 7.07 -6.34
C PHE A 140 -4.01 7.88 -5.59
N PHE A 141 -3.66 8.96 -4.90
CA PHE A 141 -4.63 9.81 -4.21
C PHE A 141 -5.57 10.56 -5.15
N ARG A 142 -5.09 11.01 -6.32
CA ARG A 142 -5.95 11.62 -7.35
C ARG A 142 -6.98 10.63 -7.91
N GLU A 143 -6.65 9.34 -7.99
CA GLU A 143 -7.55 8.30 -8.46
C GLU A 143 -8.49 7.79 -7.37
N LEU A 144 -8.05 7.81 -6.10
CA LEU A 144 -8.87 7.43 -4.95
C LEU A 144 -10.08 8.34 -4.76
N GLN A 145 -9.92 9.65 -4.94
CA GLN A 145 -11.00 10.60 -4.72
C GLN A 145 -12.25 10.33 -5.57
N PRO A 146 -12.20 10.21 -6.92
CA PRO A 146 -13.38 9.90 -7.71
C PRO A 146 -13.95 8.50 -7.43
N MET A 147 -13.16 7.56 -6.92
CA MET A 147 -13.66 6.26 -6.49
C MET A 147 -14.52 6.39 -5.24
N MET A 148 -14.08 7.16 -4.24
CA MET A 148 -14.88 7.46 -3.04
C MET A 148 -16.12 8.30 -3.37
N GLU A 149 -16.02 9.27 -4.28
CA GLU A 149 -17.16 10.05 -4.78
C GLU A 149 -18.26 9.13 -5.34
N LYS A 150 -17.90 8.16 -6.19
CA LYS A 150 -18.84 7.15 -6.71
C LYS A 150 -19.45 6.30 -5.61
N LEU A 151 -18.71 5.94 -4.58
CA LEU A 151 -19.21 5.20 -3.43
C LEU A 151 -20.27 6.00 -2.68
N PHE A 152 -20.03 7.28 -2.40
CA PHE A 152 -20.98 8.14 -1.71
C PHE A 152 -22.21 8.47 -2.56
N GLN A 153 -22.04 8.60 -3.88
CA GLN A 153 -23.18 8.73 -4.78
C GLN A 153 -24.11 7.49 -4.71
N GLN A 154 -23.56 6.27 -4.59
CA GLN A 154 -24.37 5.07 -4.40
C GLN A 154 -25.19 5.13 -3.10
N GLY A 155 -24.63 5.65 -2.00
CA GLY A 155 -25.38 5.83 -0.75
C GLY A 155 -26.50 6.85 -0.85
N LEU A 156 -26.30 7.92 -1.63
CA LEU A 156 -27.35 8.90 -1.92
C LEU A 156 -28.46 8.30 -2.78
N ASP A 157 -28.11 7.61 -3.86
CA ASP A 157 -29.04 6.99 -4.79
C ASP A 157 -29.87 5.89 -4.10
N GLY A 158 -29.25 5.16 -3.17
CA GLY A 158 -29.88 4.15 -2.33
C GLY A 158 -30.72 4.72 -1.17
N GLY A 159 -30.69 6.04 -0.93
CA GLY A 159 -31.41 6.68 0.18
C GLY A 159 -30.82 6.41 1.56
N GLU A 160 -29.58 5.90 1.62
CA GLU A 160 -28.84 5.64 2.85
C GLU A 160 -28.35 6.96 3.50
N PHE A 161 -27.98 7.94 2.65
CA PHE A 161 -27.47 9.23 3.07
C PHE A 161 -28.54 10.33 2.91
N ARG A 162 -28.45 11.33 3.78
CA ARG A 162 -29.38 12.47 3.75
C ARG A 162 -29.22 13.28 2.45
N LYS A 163 -30.31 13.85 1.99
CA LYS A 163 -30.31 14.77 0.85
C LYS A 163 -29.46 16.01 1.15
N GLY A 164 -28.75 16.50 0.14
CA GLY A 164 -27.90 17.69 0.24
C GLY A 164 -26.43 17.38 0.56
N ILE A 165 -26.07 16.12 0.75
CA ILE A 165 -24.66 15.72 0.76
C ILE A 165 -24.11 15.84 -0.67
N GLU A 166 -22.96 16.52 -0.82
CA GLU A 166 -22.22 16.58 -2.06
C GLU A 166 -21.15 15.49 -2.07
N PRO A 167 -21.20 14.49 -2.98
CA PRO A 167 -20.30 13.33 -2.96
C PRO A 167 -18.82 13.68 -3.06
N GLY A 168 -18.45 14.67 -3.89
CA GLY A 168 -17.05 15.10 -4.05
C GLY A 168 -16.43 15.65 -2.78
N PRO A 169 -17.01 16.70 -2.15
CA PRO A 169 -16.57 17.21 -0.84
C PRO A 169 -16.59 16.16 0.26
N ALA A 170 -17.61 15.29 0.29
CA ALA A 170 -17.70 14.20 1.26
C ALA A 170 -16.53 13.18 1.07
N ALA A 171 -16.19 12.85 -0.18
CA ALA A 171 -15.06 11.99 -0.51
C ALA A 171 -13.72 12.60 -0.04
N ALA A 172 -13.50 13.87 -0.32
CA ALA A 172 -12.29 14.58 0.11
C ALA A 172 -12.16 14.60 1.65
N LEU A 173 -13.25 14.90 2.35
CA LEU A 173 -13.29 14.89 3.81
C LEU A 173 -13.06 13.48 4.39
N PHE A 174 -13.67 12.46 3.78
CA PHE A 174 -13.47 11.07 4.20
C PHE A 174 -12.00 10.65 4.09
N ILE A 175 -11.34 10.93 2.94
CA ILE A 175 -9.93 10.61 2.75
C ILE A 175 -9.07 11.34 3.80
N ALA A 176 -9.32 12.62 4.04
CA ALA A 176 -8.58 13.39 5.05
C ALA A 176 -8.80 12.86 6.47
N ALA A 177 -10.04 12.50 6.83
CA ALA A 177 -10.36 11.93 8.14
C ALA A 177 -9.75 10.52 8.30
N MET A 178 -9.79 9.70 7.26
CA MET A 178 -9.16 8.38 7.23
C MET A 178 -7.65 8.49 7.47
N GLU A 179 -6.93 9.30 6.69
CA GLU A 179 -5.49 9.50 6.86
C GLU A 179 -5.14 10.04 8.26
N GLY A 180 -5.90 11.01 8.76
CA GLY A 180 -5.73 11.53 10.12
C GLY A 180 -5.95 10.45 11.18
N SER A 181 -6.98 9.60 11.03
CA SER A 181 -7.26 8.52 11.98
C SER A 181 -6.16 7.45 12.00
N LEU A 182 -5.55 7.12 10.84
CA LEU A 182 -4.43 6.19 10.75
C LEU A 182 -3.20 6.72 11.51
N VAL A 183 -2.87 8.00 11.34
CA VAL A 183 -1.75 8.65 12.05
C VAL A 183 -2.01 8.70 13.56
N LEU A 184 -3.22 9.04 13.98
CA LEU A 184 -3.59 9.09 15.39
C LEU A 184 -3.59 7.68 16.02
N ALA A 185 -4.05 6.66 15.31
CA ALA A 185 -4.00 5.27 15.77
C ALA A 185 -2.56 4.78 15.98
N GLU A 186 -1.64 5.13 15.08
CA GLU A 186 -0.20 4.84 15.25
C GLU A 186 0.35 5.51 16.52
N THR A 187 0.11 6.83 16.67
CA THR A 187 0.67 7.59 17.79
C THR A 187 0.12 7.18 19.16
N ALA A 188 -1.15 6.78 19.20
CA ALA A 188 -1.80 6.32 20.43
C ALA A 188 -1.68 4.80 20.66
N ARG A 189 -1.23 4.04 19.65
CA ARG A 189 -1.25 2.57 19.59
C ARG A 189 -2.66 2.02 19.87
N ASP A 190 -3.68 2.65 19.25
CA ASP A 190 -5.09 2.34 19.45
C ASP A 190 -5.87 2.44 18.12
N THR A 191 -6.24 1.30 17.55
CA THR A 191 -7.06 1.22 16.32
C THR A 191 -8.51 1.58 16.53
N GLY A 192 -9.00 1.66 17.78
CA GLY A 192 -10.34 2.16 18.11
C GLY A 192 -10.59 3.58 17.59
N ILE A 193 -9.55 4.38 17.43
CA ILE A 193 -9.62 5.72 16.82
C ILE A 193 -10.10 5.64 15.36
N ILE A 194 -9.64 4.65 14.59
CA ILE A 194 -10.05 4.44 13.19
C ILE A 194 -11.52 4.08 13.13
N GLU A 195 -11.96 3.14 13.97
CA GLU A 195 -13.36 2.71 14.06
C GLU A 195 -14.27 3.87 14.46
N GLN A 196 -13.90 4.62 15.48
CA GLN A 196 -14.68 5.77 15.96
C GLN A 196 -14.79 6.86 14.88
N SER A 197 -13.69 7.15 14.17
CA SER A 197 -13.69 8.11 13.05
C SER A 197 -14.64 7.70 11.94
N ALA A 198 -14.60 6.42 11.54
CA ALA A 198 -15.51 5.87 10.54
C ALA A 198 -16.98 5.97 10.97
N ARG A 199 -17.29 5.59 12.21
CA ARG A 199 -18.65 5.67 12.77
C ARG A 199 -19.17 7.11 12.79
N THR A 200 -18.36 8.03 13.30
CA THR A 200 -18.73 9.46 13.37
C THR A 200 -18.94 10.02 11.97
N PHE A 201 -18.04 9.75 11.04
CA PHE A 201 -18.20 10.21 9.66
C PHE A 201 -19.50 9.67 9.02
N CYS A 202 -19.78 8.38 9.12
CA CYS A 202 -20.99 7.79 8.58
C CYS A 202 -22.27 8.34 9.24
N GLN A 203 -22.25 8.63 10.53
CA GLN A 203 -23.37 9.28 11.23
C GLN A 203 -23.63 10.70 10.72
N MET A 204 -22.61 11.44 10.32
CA MET A 204 -22.76 12.76 9.72
C MET A 204 -23.39 12.74 8.33
N LEU A 205 -23.33 11.60 7.63
CA LEU A 205 -23.93 11.44 6.30
C LEU A 205 -25.42 11.04 6.38
N ARG A 206 -25.87 10.45 7.46
CA ARG A 206 -27.27 10.03 7.72
C ARG A 206 -28.08 11.18 8.32
#